data_073d242421b48a93a52b9a576916e393
#
_entry.id   073d242421b48a93a52b9a576916e393
#
_cell.length_a   1.000
_cell.length_b   1.000
_cell.length_c   1.000
_cell.angle_alpha   90.00
_cell.angle_beta   90.00
_cell.angle_gamma   90.00
#
_symmetry.space_group_name_H-M   'P 1'
#
loop_
_entity.id
_entity.type
_entity.pdbx_description
1 polymer ?
#
loop_
_entity_poly.entity_id
_entity_poly.type
_entity_poly.pdbx_seq_one_letter_code
_entity_poly.pdbx_strand_id
1 'polypeptide(L)'
;MVCLKFNSFAAPGEAYHAGATILEPNATLQLHTHDFHEVFWIANGSGIHECNGTSHSIRPGFLAFIRPSDIHNFMTNDESLCLRNIAFQTRSASTIEGSLRENGNMTIFQNAELNVQTKISPALLKELNAAFDRLAVSPRHLTTLYAFLFDLVDRLASGAQASPQTRSVPSWLLKAVEDLRNPETQEKGLAGFYSLCGRCQEHVARACRKHYGRTPSELLNQHRLERAAALLTATDDDVLSIALECGWSNLGHFYDIFKRAYRCSPGRFRQTARGTLPSFKTSI
;
A
#
# COMPACT_ATOMS: atom_id res chain seq x y z
N MET A 1 5.96 16.88 -3.31
CA MET A 1 5.15 15.66 -3.24
C MET A 1 3.78 15.97 -3.82
N VAL A 2 3.27 15.11 -4.66
CA VAL A 2 2.00 15.26 -5.39
C VAL A 2 1.01 14.24 -4.84
N CYS A 3 -0.28 14.61 -4.74
CA CYS A 3 -1.36 13.65 -4.43
C CYS A 3 -2.21 13.47 -5.68
N LEU A 4 -2.14 12.30 -6.28
CA LEU A 4 -2.94 11.96 -7.46
C LEU A 4 -4.38 11.65 -7.03
N LYS A 5 -5.34 12.15 -7.80
CA LYS A 5 -6.77 11.94 -7.53
C LYS A 5 -7.37 10.97 -8.52
N PHE A 6 -8.17 10.00 -8.03
CA PHE A 6 -8.82 9.01 -8.88
C PHE A 6 -9.62 9.65 -10.03
N ASN A 7 -10.38 10.68 -9.71
CA ASN A 7 -11.21 11.39 -10.69
C ASN A 7 -10.41 12.17 -11.76
N SER A 8 -9.08 12.25 -11.64
CA SER A 8 -8.21 12.81 -12.69
C SER A 8 -7.87 11.81 -13.79
N PHE A 9 -8.12 10.52 -13.55
CA PHE A 9 -7.80 9.42 -14.49
C PHE A 9 -9.04 8.65 -14.93
N ALA A 10 -10.06 8.58 -14.08
CA ALA A 10 -11.29 7.84 -14.35
C ALA A 10 -12.46 8.81 -14.62
N ALA A 11 -13.26 8.53 -15.61
CA ALA A 11 -14.48 9.29 -15.89
C ALA A 11 -15.55 9.07 -14.80
N PRO A 12 -16.51 9.98 -14.63
CA PRO A 12 -17.62 9.80 -13.71
C PRO A 12 -18.36 8.48 -13.96
N GLY A 13 -18.49 7.65 -12.92
CA GLY A 13 -19.16 6.35 -13.00
C GLY A 13 -18.23 5.17 -13.32
N GLU A 14 -16.98 5.40 -13.71
CA GLU A 14 -16.00 4.32 -13.89
C GLU A 14 -15.52 3.78 -12.52
N ALA A 15 -15.44 2.46 -12.41
CA ALA A 15 -15.04 1.79 -11.18
C ALA A 15 -13.54 1.64 -11.02
N TYR A 16 -12.80 1.69 -12.13
CA TYR A 16 -11.35 1.54 -12.15
C TYR A 16 -10.73 2.30 -13.32
N HIS A 17 -9.43 2.55 -13.21
CA HIS A 17 -8.59 3.00 -14.32
C HIS A 17 -7.51 1.94 -14.58
N ALA A 18 -7.33 1.56 -15.85
CA ALA A 18 -6.25 0.70 -16.31
C ALA A 18 -5.20 1.57 -17.02
N GLY A 19 -4.01 1.65 -16.44
CA GLY A 19 -2.91 2.48 -16.94
C GLY A 19 -1.67 1.66 -17.28
N ALA A 20 -0.94 2.10 -18.31
CA ALA A 20 0.40 1.62 -18.61
C ALA A 20 1.34 2.82 -18.65
N THR A 21 2.45 2.71 -17.93
CA THR A 21 3.47 3.75 -17.85
C THR A 21 4.80 3.20 -18.35
N ILE A 22 5.42 3.91 -19.26
CA ILE A 22 6.78 3.64 -19.72
C ILE A 22 7.67 4.74 -19.18
N LEU A 23 8.68 4.35 -18.42
CA LEU A 23 9.76 5.24 -17.98
C LEU A 23 10.99 4.97 -18.84
N GLU A 24 11.51 6.04 -19.43
CA GLU A 24 12.75 5.99 -20.20
C GLU A 24 13.96 5.68 -19.30
N PRO A 25 15.09 5.25 -19.84
CA PRO A 25 16.32 5.08 -19.08
C PRO A 25 16.70 6.36 -18.31
N ASN A 26 17.22 6.19 -17.09
CA ASN A 26 17.61 7.26 -16.17
C ASN A 26 16.48 8.25 -15.80
N ALA A 27 15.23 7.82 -15.91
CA ALA A 27 14.07 8.60 -15.50
C ALA A 27 13.76 8.38 -14.01
N THR A 28 13.16 9.40 -13.40
CA THR A 28 12.60 9.33 -12.05
C THR A 28 11.19 9.87 -12.06
N LEU A 29 10.23 9.04 -11.71
CA LEU A 29 8.88 9.51 -11.47
C LEU A 29 8.85 10.27 -10.13
N GLN A 30 8.18 11.41 -10.10
CA GLN A 30 8.12 12.24 -8.90
C GLN A 30 7.48 11.48 -7.74
N LEU A 31 8.04 11.62 -6.54
CA LEU A 31 7.48 11.07 -5.30
C LEU A 31 6.04 11.57 -5.11
N HIS A 32 5.10 10.65 -5.00
CA HIS A 32 3.67 10.94 -4.94
C HIS A 32 2.93 10.01 -3.98
N THR A 33 1.71 10.39 -3.67
CA THR A 33 0.66 9.60 -3.03
C THR A 33 -0.62 9.73 -3.85
N HIS A 34 -1.66 8.99 -3.50
CA HIS A 34 -2.95 9.04 -4.21
C HIS A 34 -4.12 8.78 -3.24
N ASP A 35 -5.36 9.09 -3.66
CA ASP A 35 -6.58 8.88 -2.86
C ASP A 35 -7.32 7.58 -3.22
N PHE A 36 -6.66 6.68 -3.92
CA PHE A 36 -7.19 5.42 -4.42
C PHE A 36 -6.26 4.25 -4.08
N HIS A 37 -6.72 3.03 -4.24
CA HIS A 37 -5.89 1.82 -4.22
C HIS A 37 -5.35 1.54 -5.60
N GLU A 38 -4.15 0.97 -5.66
CA GLU A 38 -3.51 0.58 -6.89
C GLU A 38 -2.92 -0.82 -6.75
N VAL A 39 -3.08 -1.64 -7.76
CA VAL A 39 -2.25 -2.82 -7.98
C VAL A 39 -1.43 -2.58 -9.23
N PHE A 40 -0.11 -2.74 -9.13
CA PHE A 40 0.75 -2.64 -10.30
C PHE A 40 1.68 -3.85 -10.41
N TRP A 41 2.14 -4.09 -11.61
CA TRP A 41 3.19 -5.08 -11.90
C TRP A 41 4.12 -4.60 -12.99
N ILE A 42 5.33 -5.16 -12.99
CA ILE A 42 6.31 -4.87 -14.02
C ILE A 42 6.11 -5.81 -15.19
N ALA A 43 5.75 -5.23 -16.33
CA ALA A 43 5.53 -5.95 -17.57
C ALA A 43 6.85 -6.19 -18.32
N ASN A 44 7.77 -5.22 -18.32
CA ASN A 44 9.08 -5.30 -18.98
C ASN A 44 10.08 -4.32 -18.35
N GLY A 45 11.36 -4.57 -18.54
CA GLY A 45 12.46 -3.72 -18.07
C GLY A 45 12.78 -3.88 -16.59
N SER A 46 13.61 -2.99 -16.06
CA SER A 46 14.04 -3.01 -14.67
C SER A 46 14.15 -1.61 -14.08
N GLY A 47 14.10 -1.51 -12.73
CA GLY A 47 14.21 -0.26 -12.05
C GLY A 47 14.20 -0.41 -10.53
N ILE A 48 13.94 0.69 -9.85
CA ILE A 48 13.80 0.76 -8.41
C ILE A 48 12.42 1.35 -8.08
N HIS A 49 11.70 0.70 -7.20
CA HIS A 49 10.49 1.21 -6.56
C HIS A 49 10.82 1.58 -5.13
N GLU A 50 10.67 2.86 -4.79
CA GLU A 50 10.73 3.34 -3.41
C GLU A 50 9.30 3.48 -2.89
N CYS A 51 9.03 2.87 -1.74
CA CYS A 51 7.73 2.97 -1.09
C CYS A 51 7.92 3.16 0.42
N ASN A 52 7.35 4.22 0.98
CA ASN A 52 7.45 4.57 2.40
C ASN A 52 8.89 4.56 2.93
N GLY A 53 9.83 5.04 2.12
CA GLY A 53 11.25 5.11 2.45
C GLY A 53 12.02 3.79 2.34
N THR A 54 11.38 2.74 1.82
CA THR A 54 12.05 1.46 1.52
C THR A 54 12.19 1.28 0.01
N SER A 55 13.41 0.98 -0.46
CA SER A 55 13.70 0.80 -1.87
C SER A 55 13.78 -0.69 -2.24
N HIS A 56 13.17 -1.03 -3.37
CA HIS A 56 13.11 -2.39 -3.91
C HIS A 56 13.54 -2.39 -5.37
N SER A 57 14.44 -3.30 -5.73
CA SER A 57 14.74 -3.58 -7.14
C SER A 57 13.54 -4.29 -7.77
N ILE A 58 13.04 -3.75 -8.87
CA ILE A 58 11.87 -4.25 -9.58
C ILE A 58 12.22 -4.70 -11.00
N ARG A 59 11.55 -5.78 -11.44
CA ARG A 59 11.72 -6.41 -12.77
C ARG A 59 10.49 -7.25 -13.09
N PRO A 60 10.34 -7.78 -14.31
CA PRO A 60 9.20 -8.63 -14.66
C PRO A 60 8.93 -9.74 -13.64
N GLY A 61 7.67 -9.86 -13.23
CA GLY A 61 7.25 -10.71 -12.14
C GLY A 61 7.17 -10.03 -10.76
N PHE A 62 7.57 -8.76 -10.63
CA PHE A 62 7.27 -7.96 -9.44
C PHE A 62 5.83 -7.45 -9.52
N LEU A 63 5.06 -7.66 -8.46
CA LEU A 63 3.70 -7.15 -8.29
C LEU A 63 3.57 -6.51 -6.91
N ALA A 64 2.89 -5.37 -6.81
CA ALA A 64 2.62 -4.73 -5.54
C ALA A 64 1.22 -4.11 -5.49
N PHE A 65 0.66 -4.06 -4.28
CA PHE A 65 -0.54 -3.29 -3.94
C PHE A 65 -0.14 -2.03 -3.20
N ILE A 66 -0.62 -0.88 -3.64
CA ILE A 66 -0.36 0.44 -3.08
C ILE A 66 -1.66 1.00 -2.52
N ARG A 67 -1.59 1.55 -1.33
CA ARG A 67 -2.73 2.12 -0.61
C ARG A 67 -2.76 3.65 -0.76
N PRO A 68 -3.89 4.28 -0.50
CA PRO A 68 -4.02 5.74 -0.57
C PRO A 68 -2.98 6.52 0.25
N SER A 69 -2.55 5.98 1.40
CA SER A 69 -1.57 6.63 2.29
C SER A 69 -0.11 6.32 1.96
N ASP A 70 0.16 5.38 1.06
CA ASP A 70 1.52 5.04 0.69
C ASP A 70 2.13 6.16 -0.16
N ILE A 71 3.40 6.44 0.10
CA ILE A 71 4.19 7.38 -0.69
C ILE A 71 5.20 6.58 -1.47
N HIS A 72 5.15 6.71 -2.77
CA HIS A 72 6.02 5.93 -3.64
C HIS A 72 6.49 6.69 -4.87
N ASN A 73 7.54 6.16 -5.49
CA ASN A 73 8.03 6.57 -6.79
C ASN A 73 8.70 5.40 -7.52
N PHE A 74 9.05 5.65 -8.76
CA PHE A 74 9.80 4.72 -9.60
C PHE A 74 11.02 5.43 -10.17
N MET A 75 12.14 4.70 -10.27
CA MET A 75 13.38 5.15 -10.87
C MET A 75 13.90 4.09 -11.82
N THR A 76 14.41 4.51 -12.95
CA THR A 76 15.10 3.64 -13.91
C THR A 76 16.59 3.96 -13.92
N ASN A 77 17.38 2.95 -14.24
CA ASN A 77 18.80 3.09 -14.56
C ASN A 77 18.98 3.08 -16.09
N ASP A 78 19.89 2.27 -16.60
CA ASP A 78 20.23 2.23 -18.04
C ASP A 78 19.17 1.58 -18.92
N GLU A 79 18.12 0.99 -18.32
CA GLU A 79 17.02 0.32 -19.02
C GLU A 79 15.71 1.07 -18.82
N SER A 80 14.82 1.02 -19.82
CA SER A 80 13.46 1.45 -19.68
C SER A 80 12.65 0.53 -18.77
N LEU A 81 11.58 1.04 -18.17
CA LEU A 81 10.68 0.29 -17.32
C LEU A 81 9.25 0.44 -17.83
N CYS A 82 8.59 -0.69 -18.10
CA CYS A 82 7.17 -0.72 -18.42
C CYS A 82 6.40 -1.31 -17.23
N LEU A 83 5.58 -0.50 -16.60
CA LEU A 83 4.66 -0.93 -15.55
C LEU A 83 3.20 -0.85 -16.05
N ARG A 84 2.37 -1.77 -15.57
CA ARG A 84 0.93 -1.78 -15.77
C ARG A 84 0.24 -1.69 -14.42
N ASN A 85 -0.82 -0.92 -14.33
CA ASN A 85 -1.55 -0.73 -13.08
C ASN A 85 -3.06 -0.71 -13.26
N ILE A 86 -3.76 -1.12 -12.22
CA ILE A 86 -5.20 -0.94 -12.05
C ILE A 86 -5.41 -0.12 -10.79
N ALA A 87 -5.96 1.09 -10.97
CA ALA A 87 -6.35 1.98 -9.89
C ALA A 87 -7.85 1.87 -9.61
N PHE A 88 -8.25 1.86 -8.33
CA PHE A 88 -9.65 1.74 -7.91
C PHE A 88 -9.90 2.39 -6.55
N GLN A 89 -11.14 2.81 -6.32
CA GLN A 89 -11.52 3.55 -5.12
C GLN A 89 -11.49 2.68 -3.85
N THR A 90 -11.25 3.32 -2.69
CA THR A 90 -11.22 2.67 -1.37
C THR A 90 -12.48 1.87 -1.06
N ARG A 91 -13.65 2.34 -1.47
CA ARG A 91 -14.92 1.60 -1.28
C ARG A 91 -14.89 0.21 -1.94
N SER A 92 -14.27 0.09 -3.11
CA SER A 92 -14.14 -1.18 -3.82
C SER A 92 -13.17 -2.12 -3.10
N ALA A 93 -12.06 -1.60 -2.59
CA ALA A 93 -11.11 -2.36 -1.77
C ALA A 93 -11.79 -2.91 -0.51
N SER A 94 -12.54 -2.08 0.21
CA SER A 94 -13.25 -2.48 1.44
C SER A 94 -14.29 -3.59 1.20
N THR A 95 -15.00 -3.53 0.07
CA THR A 95 -15.99 -4.57 -0.31
C THR A 95 -15.31 -5.92 -0.56
N ILE A 96 -14.21 -5.92 -1.31
CA ILE A 96 -13.46 -7.16 -1.61
C ILE A 96 -12.87 -7.75 -0.34
N GLU A 97 -12.29 -6.92 0.52
CA GLU A 97 -11.73 -7.39 1.79
C GLU A 97 -12.78 -7.98 2.72
N GLY A 98 -13.96 -7.37 2.82
CA GLY A 98 -15.07 -7.94 3.57
C GLY A 98 -15.38 -9.36 3.12
N SER A 99 -15.54 -9.54 1.80
CA SER A 99 -15.81 -10.86 1.22
C SER A 99 -14.67 -11.87 1.39
N LEU A 100 -13.41 -11.42 1.35
CA LEU A 100 -12.25 -12.30 1.55
C LEU A 100 -12.11 -12.74 3.02
N ARG A 101 -12.45 -11.87 3.98
CA ARG A 101 -12.43 -12.18 5.42
C ARG A 101 -13.46 -13.23 5.80
N GLU A 102 -14.68 -13.12 5.27
CA GLU A 102 -15.76 -14.09 5.51
C GLU A 102 -15.36 -15.50 5.06
N ASN A 103 -14.51 -15.59 4.04
CA ASN A 103 -14.03 -16.86 3.49
C ASN A 103 -12.66 -17.32 4.07
N GLY A 104 -12.16 -16.67 5.13
CA GLY A 104 -10.88 -17.04 5.77
C GLY A 104 -9.64 -16.71 4.92
N ASN A 105 -9.78 -15.96 3.85
CA ASN A 105 -8.70 -15.56 2.98
C ASN A 105 -8.02 -14.26 3.45
N MET A 106 -6.76 -14.10 3.03
CA MET A 106 -5.83 -13.08 3.50
C MET A 106 -6.27 -11.66 3.13
N THR A 107 -6.12 -10.72 4.07
CA THR A 107 -6.33 -9.28 3.87
C THR A 107 -5.17 -8.68 3.05
N ILE A 108 -5.36 -8.50 1.75
CA ILE A 108 -4.33 -8.00 0.83
C ILE A 108 -4.23 -6.48 0.84
N PHE A 109 -5.37 -5.77 0.96
CA PHE A 109 -5.42 -4.32 0.81
C PHE A 109 -5.24 -3.54 2.11
N GLN A 110 -5.48 -4.17 3.27
CA GLN A 110 -5.43 -3.50 4.56
C GLN A 110 -4.23 -3.87 5.41
N ASN A 111 -3.48 -4.91 5.05
CA ASN A 111 -2.30 -5.24 5.82
C ASN A 111 -1.19 -4.24 5.49
N ALA A 112 -1.05 -3.22 6.35
CA ALA A 112 -0.04 -2.17 6.26
C ALA A 112 1.39 -2.73 6.17
N GLU A 113 1.58 -3.94 6.63
CA GLU A 113 2.88 -4.60 6.74
C GLU A 113 3.17 -5.57 5.60
N LEU A 114 2.14 -6.06 4.99
CA LEU A 114 2.23 -6.60 3.68
C LEU A 114 2.12 -5.40 2.71
N ASN A 115 3.21 -4.63 2.56
CA ASN A 115 3.57 -4.20 1.21
C ASN A 115 3.55 -5.53 0.43
N VAL A 116 2.40 -5.90 -0.14
CA VAL A 116 2.28 -7.14 -0.89
C VAL A 116 3.07 -6.94 -2.16
N GLN A 117 4.39 -6.96 -1.95
CA GLN A 117 5.36 -7.06 -3.00
C GLN A 117 5.63 -8.56 -3.12
N THR A 118 5.13 -9.13 -4.16
CA THR A 118 5.34 -10.55 -4.41
C THR A 118 6.00 -10.76 -5.76
N LYS A 119 6.73 -11.86 -5.86
CA LYS A 119 7.19 -12.35 -7.15
C LYS A 119 6.15 -13.31 -7.69
N ILE A 120 5.58 -12.96 -8.82
CA ILE A 120 4.68 -13.83 -9.57
C ILE A 120 5.44 -14.66 -10.60
N SER A 121 4.89 -15.82 -10.93
CA SER A 121 5.46 -16.68 -11.96
C SER A 121 5.35 -16.06 -13.35
N PRO A 122 6.22 -16.44 -14.32
CA PRO A 122 6.11 -16.00 -15.71
C PRO A 122 4.75 -16.33 -16.33
N ALA A 123 4.12 -17.44 -15.94
CA ALA A 123 2.79 -17.85 -16.39
C ALA A 123 1.73 -16.84 -15.90
N LEU A 124 1.72 -16.52 -14.60
CA LEU A 124 0.79 -15.54 -14.03
C LEU A 124 1.05 -14.15 -14.62
N LEU A 125 2.29 -13.74 -14.83
CA LEU A 125 2.61 -12.47 -15.49
C LEU A 125 2.00 -12.38 -16.88
N LYS A 126 2.09 -13.45 -17.68
CA LYS A 126 1.49 -13.52 -19.02
C LYS A 126 -0.03 -13.37 -18.94
N GLU A 127 -0.66 -14.04 -17.98
CA GLU A 127 -2.11 -13.98 -17.78
C GLU A 127 -2.56 -12.60 -17.30
N LEU A 128 -1.82 -11.95 -16.38
CA LEU A 128 -2.09 -10.57 -15.94
C LEU A 128 -1.96 -9.57 -17.09
N ASN A 129 -0.96 -9.73 -17.94
CA ASN A 129 -0.82 -8.87 -19.12
C ASN A 129 -2.02 -9.04 -20.07
N ALA A 130 -2.49 -10.27 -20.31
CA ALA A 130 -3.68 -10.52 -21.11
C ALA A 130 -4.97 -10.01 -20.44
N ALA A 131 -5.06 -10.11 -19.10
CA ALA A 131 -6.17 -9.54 -18.35
C ALA A 131 -6.19 -8.01 -18.44
N PHE A 132 -5.04 -7.36 -18.32
CA PHE A 132 -4.89 -5.93 -18.51
C PHE A 132 -5.37 -5.47 -19.90
N ASP A 133 -4.93 -6.13 -20.95
CA ASP A 133 -5.30 -5.79 -22.33
C ASP A 133 -6.82 -5.87 -22.52
N ARG A 134 -7.50 -6.83 -21.87
CA ARG A 134 -8.97 -6.91 -21.84
C ARG A 134 -9.59 -5.78 -21.02
N LEU A 135 -9.09 -5.51 -19.82
CA LEU A 135 -9.60 -4.45 -18.93
C LEU A 135 -9.47 -3.06 -19.55
N ALA A 136 -8.39 -2.81 -20.27
CA ALA A 136 -8.13 -1.51 -20.89
C ALA A 136 -9.19 -1.13 -21.94
N VAL A 137 -9.79 -2.11 -22.61
CA VAL A 137 -10.81 -1.90 -23.66
C VAL A 137 -12.23 -2.23 -23.21
N SER A 138 -12.41 -2.80 -22.01
CA SER A 138 -13.72 -3.18 -21.47
C SER A 138 -14.44 -2.00 -20.81
N PRO A 139 -15.78 -2.01 -20.73
CA PRO A 139 -16.50 -1.09 -19.87
C PRO A 139 -16.03 -1.20 -18.43
N ARG A 140 -15.73 -0.06 -17.80
CA ARG A 140 -15.08 0.01 -16.47
C ARG A 140 -16.08 -0.14 -15.32
N HIS A 141 -16.85 -1.25 -15.33
CA HIS A 141 -17.84 -1.56 -14.32
C HIS A 141 -17.25 -2.21 -13.07
N LEU A 142 -17.95 -2.09 -11.93
CA LEU A 142 -17.56 -2.72 -10.67
C LEU A 142 -17.45 -4.24 -10.80
N THR A 143 -18.34 -4.89 -11.54
CA THR A 143 -18.30 -6.34 -11.75
C THR A 143 -17.04 -6.80 -12.45
N THR A 144 -16.57 -6.04 -13.45
CA THR A 144 -15.32 -6.32 -14.16
C THR A 144 -14.10 -6.18 -13.24
N LEU A 145 -14.08 -5.11 -12.44
CA LEU A 145 -13.03 -4.89 -11.42
C LEU A 145 -13.01 -6.04 -10.40
N TYR A 146 -14.16 -6.39 -9.85
CA TYR A 146 -14.27 -7.43 -8.82
C TYR A 146 -13.85 -8.80 -9.35
N ALA A 147 -14.30 -9.18 -10.55
CA ALA A 147 -13.88 -10.42 -11.18
C ALA A 147 -12.34 -10.49 -11.34
N PHE A 148 -11.71 -9.40 -11.79
CA PHE A 148 -10.25 -9.33 -11.88
C PHE A 148 -9.55 -9.45 -10.52
N LEU A 149 -10.02 -8.70 -9.51
CA LEU A 149 -9.36 -8.68 -8.21
C LEU A 149 -9.54 -10.00 -7.45
N PHE A 150 -10.70 -10.64 -7.52
CA PHE A 150 -10.91 -11.96 -6.91
C PHE A 150 -10.07 -13.04 -7.60
N ASP A 151 -10.01 -13.07 -8.93
CA ASP A 151 -9.15 -14.02 -9.67
C ASP A 151 -7.67 -13.81 -9.31
N LEU A 152 -7.21 -12.56 -9.26
CA LEU A 152 -5.84 -12.24 -8.87
C LEU A 152 -5.51 -12.73 -7.46
N VAL A 153 -6.39 -12.46 -6.48
CA VAL A 153 -6.20 -12.86 -5.10
C VAL A 153 -6.17 -14.38 -4.96
N ASP A 154 -7.09 -15.09 -5.61
CA ASP A 154 -7.15 -16.56 -5.58
C ASP A 154 -5.86 -17.17 -6.16
N ARG A 155 -5.37 -16.66 -7.28
CA ARG A 155 -4.11 -17.11 -7.89
C ARG A 155 -2.90 -16.83 -7.02
N LEU A 156 -2.84 -15.67 -6.36
CA LEU A 156 -1.75 -15.35 -5.43
C LEU A 156 -1.79 -16.28 -4.21
N ALA A 157 -2.97 -16.56 -3.68
CA ALA A 157 -3.15 -17.51 -2.56
C ALA A 157 -2.75 -18.94 -2.96
N SER A 158 -3.18 -19.40 -4.14
CA SER A 158 -2.85 -20.73 -4.67
C SER A 158 -1.35 -20.86 -5.00
N GLY A 159 -0.73 -19.82 -5.55
CA GLY A 159 0.70 -19.77 -5.86
C GLY A 159 1.59 -19.75 -4.61
N ALA A 160 1.11 -19.15 -3.52
CA ALA A 160 1.82 -19.13 -2.23
C ALA A 160 1.93 -20.54 -1.61
N GLN A 161 1.00 -21.44 -1.90
CA GLN A 161 1.06 -22.85 -1.45
C GLN A 161 2.11 -23.69 -2.20
N ALA A 162 2.53 -23.24 -3.38
CA ALA A 162 3.53 -23.96 -4.20
C ALA A 162 5.00 -23.63 -3.85
N SER A 163 5.24 -22.68 -2.95
CA SER A 163 6.60 -22.32 -2.51
C SER A 163 6.86 -22.85 -1.09
N PRO A 164 7.82 -23.79 -0.91
CA PRO A 164 8.06 -24.45 0.40
C PRO A 164 8.67 -23.52 1.46
N GLN A 165 8.81 -22.23 1.23
CA GLN A 165 9.53 -21.30 2.13
C GLN A 165 8.75 -20.08 2.61
N THR A 166 7.47 -19.97 2.33
CA THR A 166 6.65 -18.96 3.03
C THR A 166 6.34 -19.48 4.43
N ARG A 167 7.24 -19.25 5.36
CA ARG A 167 6.98 -19.49 6.80
C ARG A 167 5.80 -18.61 7.18
N SER A 168 4.63 -19.23 7.30
CA SER A 168 3.40 -18.53 7.69
C SER A 168 3.65 -17.71 8.95
N VAL A 169 3.19 -16.47 8.96
CA VAL A 169 3.20 -15.62 10.16
C VAL A 169 2.38 -16.35 11.23
N PRO A 170 2.88 -16.51 12.46
CA PRO A 170 2.10 -17.13 13.53
C PRO A 170 0.76 -16.42 13.71
N SER A 171 -0.34 -17.17 13.85
CA SER A 171 -1.70 -16.61 13.93
C SER A 171 -1.87 -15.58 15.05
N TRP A 172 -1.20 -15.78 16.19
CA TRP A 172 -1.19 -14.81 17.29
C TRP A 172 -0.54 -13.48 16.92
N LEU A 173 0.53 -13.52 16.11
CA LEU A 173 1.22 -12.31 15.66
C LEU A 173 0.41 -11.61 14.57
N LEU A 174 -0.14 -12.36 13.63
CA LEU A 174 -1.01 -11.82 12.59
C LEU A 174 -2.19 -11.04 13.19
N LYS A 175 -2.90 -11.69 14.16
CA LYS A 175 -4.02 -11.05 14.86
C LYS A 175 -3.62 -9.82 15.67
N ALA A 176 -2.50 -9.89 16.41
CA ALA A 176 -2.02 -8.76 17.20
C ALA A 176 -1.63 -7.56 16.32
N VAL A 177 -1.03 -7.82 15.19
CA VAL A 177 -0.66 -6.81 14.21
C VAL A 177 -1.91 -6.21 13.53
N GLU A 178 -2.90 -7.01 13.20
CA GLU A 178 -4.18 -6.53 12.70
C GLU A 178 -4.88 -5.58 13.70
N ASP A 179 -4.80 -5.90 14.98
CA ASP A 179 -5.34 -5.06 16.06
C ASP A 179 -4.60 -3.72 16.26
N LEU A 180 -3.39 -3.54 15.70
CA LEU A 180 -2.71 -2.22 15.69
C LEU A 180 -3.47 -1.14 14.91
N ARG A 181 -4.46 -1.52 14.10
CA ARG A 181 -5.36 -0.57 13.42
C ARG A 181 -6.43 0.00 14.34
N ASN A 182 -6.72 -0.72 15.43
CA ASN A 182 -7.69 -0.26 16.40
C ASN A 182 -7.13 0.97 17.15
N PRO A 183 -7.87 2.11 17.17
CA PRO A 183 -7.49 3.30 17.92
C PRO A 183 -7.11 3.02 19.38
N GLU A 184 -7.88 2.19 20.07
CA GLU A 184 -7.62 1.83 21.47
C GLU A 184 -6.28 1.10 21.66
N THR A 185 -5.91 0.24 20.71
CA THR A 185 -4.60 -0.45 20.73
C THR A 185 -3.46 0.52 20.48
N GLN A 186 -3.65 1.47 19.57
CA GLN A 186 -2.67 2.53 19.30
C GLN A 186 -2.46 3.43 20.52
N GLU A 187 -3.52 3.76 21.22
CA GLU A 187 -3.46 4.54 22.47
C GLU A 187 -2.72 3.80 23.57
N LYS A 188 -3.02 2.51 23.79
CA LYS A 188 -2.32 1.65 24.75
C LYS A 188 -0.85 1.42 24.40
N GLY A 189 -0.43 1.72 23.18
CA GLY A 189 0.94 1.66 22.72
C GLY A 189 1.53 0.26 22.72
N LEU A 190 2.84 0.17 22.94
CA LEU A 190 3.55 -1.12 22.94
C LEU A 190 3.06 -2.07 24.02
N ALA A 191 2.62 -1.56 25.17
CA ALA A 191 2.08 -2.41 26.24
C ALA A 191 0.80 -3.13 25.76
N GLY A 192 -0.09 -2.41 25.06
CA GLY A 192 -1.27 -2.99 24.42
C GLY A 192 -0.91 -4.06 23.39
N PHE A 193 0.04 -3.77 22.51
CA PHE A 193 0.50 -4.71 21.51
C PHE A 193 1.10 -5.99 22.11
N TYR A 194 1.96 -5.87 23.13
CA TYR A 194 2.52 -7.05 23.81
C TYR A 194 1.44 -7.88 24.53
N SER A 195 0.44 -7.20 25.12
CA SER A 195 -0.70 -7.88 25.76
C SER A 195 -1.50 -8.71 24.74
N LEU A 196 -1.76 -8.16 23.56
CA LEU A 196 -2.44 -8.88 22.47
C LEU A 196 -1.64 -10.08 21.97
N CYS A 197 -0.32 -9.97 21.92
CA CYS A 197 0.54 -11.06 21.51
C CYS A 197 0.52 -12.25 22.50
N GLY A 198 0.25 -12.01 23.80
CA GLY A 198 0.29 -13.02 24.86
C GLY A 198 1.63 -13.76 24.96
N ARG A 199 2.74 -13.08 24.67
CA ARG A 199 4.11 -13.60 24.63
C ARG A 199 5.09 -12.60 25.26
N CYS A 200 6.26 -13.08 25.69
CA CYS A 200 7.29 -12.19 26.22
C CYS A 200 7.82 -11.26 25.11
N GLN A 201 8.28 -10.07 25.52
CA GLN A 201 8.70 -9.01 24.61
C GLN A 201 9.81 -9.44 23.65
N GLU A 202 10.77 -10.24 24.14
CA GLU A 202 11.86 -10.74 23.28
C GLU A 202 11.33 -11.70 22.18
N HIS A 203 10.37 -12.54 22.52
CA HIS A 203 9.75 -13.46 21.56
C HIS A 203 8.98 -12.66 20.48
N VAL A 204 8.19 -11.66 20.90
CA VAL A 204 7.46 -10.77 20.00
C VAL A 204 8.43 -10.00 19.11
N ALA A 205 9.48 -9.38 19.67
CA ALA A 205 10.46 -8.63 18.90
C ALA A 205 11.18 -9.50 17.86
N ARG A 206 11.54 -10.73 18.23
CA ARG A 206 12.15 -11.70 17.30
C ARG A 206 11.20 -12.12 16.19
N ALA A 207 9.94 -12.38 16.54
CA ALA A 207 8.92 -12.75 15.57
C ALA A 207 8.61 -11.58 14.61
N CYS A 208 8.47 -10.35 15.12
CA CYS A 208 8.29 -9.15 14.30
C CYS A 208 9.44 -8.97 13.31
N ARG A 209 10.69 -9.03 13.77
CA ARG A 209 11.85 -8.94 12.86
C ARG A 209 11.89 -10.05 11.83
N LYS A 210 11.55 -11.30 12.26
CA LYS A 210 11.60 -12.47 11.37
C LYS A 210 10.52 -12.44 10.28
N HIS A 211 9.31 -12.01 10.61
CA HIS A 211 8.16 -12.09 9.70
C HIS A 211 7.86 -10.78 8.99
N TYR A 212 8.18 -9.64 9.62
CA TYR A 212 7.88 -8.31 9.11
C TYR A 212 9.13 -7.46 8.83
N GLY A 213 10.33 -7.93 9.20
CA GLY A 213 11.57 -7.17 9.03
C GLY A 213 11.67 -5.93 9.94
N ARG A 214 10.77 -5.79 10.91
CA ARG A 214 10.59 -4.58 11.74
C ARG A 214 10.52 -4.92 13.22
N THR A 215 10.80 -3.92 14.06
CA THR A 215 10.57 -4.01 15.51
C THR A 215 9.10 -3.75 15.85
N PRO A 216 8.61 -4.18 17.03
CA PRO A 216 7.28 -3.84 17.51
C PRO A 216 6.96 -2.34 17.50
N SER A 217 7.95 -1.50 17.87
CA SER A 217 7.79 -0.04 17.84
C SER A 217 7.63 0.51 16.44
N GLU A 218 8.39 0.01 15.47
CA GLU A 218 8.30 0.43 14.08
C GLU A 218 6.95 0.05 13.49
N LEU A 219 6.42 -1.14 13.82
CA LEU A 219 5.09 -1.59 13.40
C LEU A 219 4.00 -0.68 13.95
N LEU A 220 3.99 -0.44 15.27
CA LEU A 220 3.04 0.46 15.91
C LEU A 220 3.12 1.89 15.34
N ASN A 221 4.33 2.43 15.19
CA ASN A 221 4.54 3.78 14.68
C ASN A 221 4.06 3.91 13.22
N GLN A 222 4.21 2.88 12.41
CA GLN A 222 3.70 2.87 11.05
C GLN A 222 2.16 3.01 11.04
N HIS A 223 1.44 2.20 11.80
CA HIS A 223 -0.02 2.28 11.87
C HIS A 223 -0.51 3.64 12.39
N ARG A 224 0.17 4.18 13.41
CA ARG A 224 -0.10 5.53 13.91
C ARG A 224 0.11 6.61 12.85
N LEU A 225 1.19 6.50 12.06
CA LEU A 225 1.47 7.43 10.96
C LEU A 225 0.43 7.35 9.85
N GLU A 226 0.02 6.15 9.48
CA GLU A 226 -1.01 5.93 8.46
C GLU A 226 -2.35 6.55 8.89
N ARG A 227 -2.73 6.35 10.15
CA ARG A 227 -3.93 6.98 10.72
C ARG A 227 -3.80 8.50 10.75
N ALA A 228 -2.66 9.04 11.18
CA ALA A 228 -2.41 10.48 11.19
C ALA A 228 -2.48 11.07 9.77
N ALA A 229 -1.90 10.42 8.78
CA ALA A 229 -1.98 10.85 7.38
C ALA A 229 -3.42 10.87 6.86
N ALA A 230 -4.22 9.85 7.20
CA ALA A 230 -5.64 9.80 6.86
C ALA A 230 -6.42 10.95 7.52
N LEU A 231 -6.25 11.20 8.81
CA LEU A 231 -6.91 12.30 9.54
C LEU A 231 -6.48 13.67 9.01
N LEU A 232 -5.19 13.87 8.72
CA LEU A 232 -4.68 15.12 8.12
C LEU A 232 -5.36 15.45 6.78
N THR A 233 -5.76 14.45 6.01
CA THR A 233 -6.45 14.65 4.73
C THR A 233 -7.97 14.80 4.89
N ALA A 234 -8.55 14.11 5.85
CA ALA A 234 -10.00 13.98 6.01
C ALA A 234 -10.62 15.04 6.94
N THR A 235 -9.85 15.59 7.92
CA THR A 235 -10.36 16.50 8.94
C THR A 235 -9.62 17.84 8.96
N ASP A 236 -10.20 18.84 9.60
CA ASP A 236 -9.58 20.15 9.86
C ASP A 236 -8.92 20.25 11.24
N ASP A 237 -8.90 19.15 12.00
CA ASP A 237 -8.31 19.11 13.33
C ASP A 237 -6.84 19.54 13.28
N ASP A 238 -6.39 20.24 14.31
CA ASP A 238 -4.99 20.66 14.39
C ASP A 238 -4.04 19.47 14.49
N VAL A 239 -2.78 19.69 14.09
CA VAL A 239 -1.77 18.63 14.02
C VAL A 239 -1.48 18.02 15.39
N LEU A 240 -1.59 18.81 16.47
CA LEU A 240 -1.38 18.33 17.84
C LEU A 240 -2.49 17.37 18.25
N SER A 241 -3.74 17.75 18.01
CA SER A 241 -4.91 16.90 18.27
C SER A 241 -4.84 15.58 17.53
N ILE A 242 -4.50 15.61 16.25
CA ILE A 242 -4.31 14.40 15.45
C ILE A 242 -3.17 13.51 16.00
N ALA A 243 -2.05 14.12 16.37
CA ALA A 243 -0.93 13.36 16.92
C ALA A 243 -1.33 12.66 18.24
N LEU A 244 -2.01 13.36 19.13
CA LEU A 244 -2.50 12.80 20.39
C LEU A 244 -3.55 11.70 20.16
N GLU A 245 -4.50 11.90 19.27
CA GLU A 245 -5.51 10.92 18.90
C GLU A 245 -4.89 9.64 18.30
N CYS A 246 -3.76 9.77 17.59
CA CYS A 246 -3.00 8.64 17.08
C CYS A 246 -2.07 8.00 18.13
N GLY A 247 -2.12 8.45 19.39
CA GLY A 247 -1.35 7.87 20.51
C GLY A 247 0.09 8.36 20.62
N TRP A 248 0.43 9.52 20.03
CA TRP A 248 1.74 10.14 20.19
C TRP A 248 1.75 11.05 21.42
N SER A 249 2.55 10.72 22.42
CA SER A 249 2.75 11.57 23.62
C SER A 249 3.81 12.66 23.44
N ASN A 250 4.67 12.53 22.43
CA ASN A 250 5.73 13.49 22.12
C ASN A 250 5.58 14.01 20.70
N LEU A 251 5.18 15.27 20.58
CA LEU A 251 4.92 15.92 19.29
C LEU A 251 6.20 16.06 18.44
N GLY A 252 7.35 16.35 19.06
CA GLY A 252 8.63 16.43 18.36
C GLY A 252 8.99 15.10 17.71
N HIS A 253 8.85 14.00 18.45
CA HIS A 253 9.08 12.66 17.94
C HIS A 253 8.11 12.30 16.81
N PHE A 254 6.82 12.69 16.93
CA PHE A 254 5.86 12.54 15.84
C PHE A 254 6.30 13.27 14.57
N TYR A 255 6.69 14.55 14.69
CA TYR A 255 7.16 15.33 13.55
C TYR A 255 8.39 14.71 12.88
N ASP A 256 9.34 14.22 13.65
CA ASP A 256 10.57 13.60 13.13
C ASP A 256 10.25 12.30 12.35
N ILE A 257 9.42 11.43 12.93
CA ILE A 257 9.05 10.18 12.29
C ILE A 257 8.16 10.44 11.07
N PHE A 258 7.20 11.37 11.19
CA PHE A 258 6.32 11.75 10.08
C PHE A 258 7.14 12.34 8.91
N LYS A 259 8.04 13.26 9.20
CA LYS A 259 8.92 13.85 8.18
C LYS A 259 9.85 12.80 7.54
N ARG A 260 10.32 11.83 8.30
CA ARG A 260 11.13 10.73 7.78
C ARG A 260 10.32 9.83 6.83
N ALA A 261 9.09 9.48 7.22
CA ALA A 261 8.21 8.63 6.42
C ALA A 261 7.66 9.36 5.19
N TYR A 262 7.18 10.60 5.37
CA TYR A 262 6.44 11.35 4.35
C TYR A 262 7.26 12.46 3.67
N ARG A 263 8.55 12.60 3.99
CA ARG A 263 9.50 13.58 3.41
C ARG A 263 9.03 15.04 3.53
N CYS A 264 7.99 15.30 4.30
CA CYS A 264 7.48 16.65 4.59
C CYS A 264 6.84 16.71 5.98
N SER A 265 6.60 17.92 6.49
CA SER A 265 5.91 18.09 7.77
C SER A 265 4.42 17.72 7.65
N PRO A 266 3.74 17.35 8.76
CA PRO A 266 2.30 17.07 8.76
C PRO A 266 1.45 18.19 8.16
N GLY A 267 1.74 19.44 8.51
CA GLY A 267 1.03 20.60 7.95
C GLY A 267 1.22 20.74 6.44
N ARG A 268 2.45 20.54 5.95
CA ARG A 268 2.72 20.56 4.50
C ARG A 268 2.07 19.37 3.79
N PHE A 269 2.04 18.21 4.43
CA PHE A 269 1.33 17.02 3.91
C PHE A 269 -0.15 17.35 3.69
N ARG A 270 -0.84 17.93 4.68
CA ARG A 270 -2.23 18.38 4.58
C ARG A 270 -2.45 19.34 3.41
N GLN A 271 -1.62 20.38 3.30
CA GLN A 271 -1.73 21.38 2.23
C GLN A 271 -1.59 20.73 0.85
N THR A 272 -0.63 19.83 0.69
CA THR A 272 -0.39 19.16 -0.59
C THR A 272 -1.50 18.18 -0.95
N ALA A 273 -2.00 17.42 0.03
CA ALA A 273 -3.08 16.45 -0.19
C ALA A 273 -4.43 17.10 -0.53
N ARG A 274 -4.66 18.34 -0.08
CA ARG A 274 -5.89 19.11 -0.33
C ARG A 274 -5.76 20.10 -1.49
N GLY A 275 -4.53 20.36 -1.96
CA GLY A 275 -4.25 21.30 -3.06
C GLY A 275 -4.57 20.68 -4.42
N THR A 276 -5.05 21.52 -5.34
CA THR A 276 -5.32 21.15 -6.73
C THR A 276 -3.99 20.99 -7.48
N LEU A 277 -3.81 19.90 -8.20
CA LEU A 277 -2.61 19.57 -8.98
C LEU A 277 -2.45 20.41 -10.25
N PRO A 278 -1.21 20.70 -10.69
CA PRO A 278 -0.96 21.05 -12.08
C PRO A 278 -1.24 19.83 -12.98
N SER A 279 -1.93 20.07 -14.07
CA SER A 279 -2.30 19.07 -15.07
C SER A 279 -1.07 18.42 -15.70
N PHE A 280 -0.89 17.11 -15.51
CA PHE A 280 0.04 16.32 -16.31
C PHE A 280 -0.65 15.90 -17.61
N LYS A 281 -0.05 16.26 -18.74
CA LYS A 281 -0.45 15.72 -20.04
C LYS A 281 -0.02 14.27 -20.10
N THR A 282 -1.00 13.36 -20.06
CA THR A 282 -0.82 11.96 -20.43
C THR A 282 -0.67 11.93 -21.94
N SER A 283 0.51 11.60 -22.45
CA SER A 283 0.65 11.22 -23.85
C SER A 283 0.10 9.80 -23.99
N ILE A 284 -0.91 9.67 -24.84
CA ILE A 284 -1.54 8.42 -25.28
C ILE A 284 -0.56 7.63 -26.14
#